data_d90311d443fe34669fefbf7b4f328179
#
_entry.id   d90311d443fe34669fefbf7b4f328179
#
_cell.length_a   1.000
_cell.length_b   1.000
_cell.length_c   1.000
_cell.angle_alpha   90.00
_cell.angle_beta   90.00
_cell.angle_gamma   90.00
#
_symmetry.space_group_name_H-M   'P 1'
#
loop_
_entity.id
_entity.type
_entity.pdbx_description
1 polymer ?
#
loop_
_entity_poly.entity_id
_entity_poly.type
_entity_poly.pdbx_seq_one_letter_code
_entity_poly.pdbx_strand_id
1 'polypeptide(L)' 'MRKLRLCVCKRLHKFLDSDGDWDGVYDESYEYIIYDGEGIEVAGMDGYDTEEEARKAGEKRLKQLEERK' A
#
# COMPACT_ATOMS: atom_id res chain seq x y z
N MET A 1 -22.87 -8.04 -6.49
CA MET A 1 -22.08 -6.89 -6.05
C MET A 1 -20.77 -7.37 -5.46
N ARG A 2 -19.68 -6.86 -5.98
CA ARG A 2 -18.38 -7.18 -5.42
C ARG A 2 -18.14 -6.31 -4.20
N LYS A 3 -17.81 -6.94 -3.10
CA LYS A 3 -17.36 -6.22 -1.92
C LYS A 3 -15.87 -6.03 -2.04
N LEU A 4 -15.45 -4.78 -2.11
CA LEU A 4 -14.03 -4.46 -2.14
C LEU A 4 -13.58 -4.03 -0.75
N ARG A 5 -12.38 -4.41 -0.38
CA ARG A 5 -11.79 -4.07 0.92
C ARG A 5 -10.47 -3.35 0.70
N LEU A 6 -10.32 -2.22 1.33
CA LEU A 6 -9.09 -1.45 1.29
C LEU A 6 -8.26 -1.73 2.52
N CYS A 7 -7.00 -2.07 2.29
CA CYS A 7 -6.02 -2.23 3.37
C CYS A 7 -4.87 -1.26 3.14
N VAL A 8 -4.45 -0.59 4.22
CA VAL A 8 -3.30 0.31 4.18
C VAL A 8 -2.25 -0.26 5.13
N CYS A 9 -1.06 -0.45 4.61
CA CYS A 9 0.03 -1.08 5.36
C CYS A 9 1.28 -0.22 5.31
N LYS A 10 2.05 -0.28 6.40
CA LYS A 10 3.34 0.39 6.48
C LYS A 10 4.42 -0.60 6.06
N ARG A 11 5.34 -0.15 5.25
CA ARG A 11 6.50 -0.94 4.84
C ARG A 11 7.77 -0.28 5.36
N LEU A 12 8.63 -1.09 5.92
CA LEU A 12 9.94 -0.65 6.41
C LEU A 12 11.00 -1.23 5.50
N HIS A 13 11.85 -0.36 4.98
CA HIS A 13 12.99 -0.77 4.17
C HIS A 13 14.25 -0.55 4.98
N LYS A 14 15.05 -1.60 5.11
CA LYS A 14 16.33 -1.53 5.78
C LYS A 14 17.42 -1.34 4.75
N PHE A 15 18.31 -0.41 5.00
CA PHE A 15 19.48 -0.19 4.16
C PHE A 15 20.71 -0.76 4.86
N LEU A 16 21.42 -1.62 4.14
CA LEU A 16 22.74 -2.07 4.54
C LEU A 16 23.75 -1.18 3.80
N ASP A 17 24.80 -0.74 4.49
CA ASP A 17 25.83 0.00 3.79
C ASP A 17 26.65 -0.95 2.91
N SER A 18 27.60 -0.38 2.18
CA SER A 18 28.39 -1.15 1.21
C SER A 18 29.28 -2.20 1.86
N ASP A 19 29.56 -2.05 3.16
CA ASP A 19 30.36 -3.03 3.90
C ASP A 19 29.50 -4.12 4.55
N GLY A 20 28.20 -4.03 4.37
CA GLY A 20 27.30 -4.99 4.98
C GLY A 20 26.92 -4.68 6.40
N ASP A 21 27.43 -3.59 6.95
CA ASP A 21 27.05 -3.16 8.28
C ASP A 21 25.70 -2.45 8.25
N TRP A 22 24.96 -2.66 9.31
CA TRP A 22 23.66 -2.07 9.44
C TRP A 22 23.78 -0.74 10.18
N ASP A 23 23.44 0.35 9.51
CA ASP A 23 23.59 1.68 10.11
C ASP A 23 22.34 2.16 10.82
N GLY A 24 21.29 1.37 10.83
CA GLY A 24 20.06 1.71 11.50
C GLY A 24 19.17 2.69 10.76
N VAL A 25 19.49 3.00 9.51
CA VAL A 25 18.66 3.88 8.72
C VAL A 25 17.52 3.07 8.12
N TYR A 26 16.30 3.55 8.32
CA TYR A 26 15.09 2.94 7.77
C TYR A 26 14.42 3.93 6.84
N ASP A 27 14.00 3.44 5.70
CA ASP A 27 13.09 4.19 4.85
C ASP A 27 11.69 3.64 5.09
N GLU A 28 10.78 4.52 5.46
CA GLU A 28 9.41 4.13 5.72
C GLU A 28 8.53 4.54 4.55
N SER A 29 7.73 3.63 4.08
CA SER A 29 6.75 3.92 3.05
C SER A 29 5.44 3.25 3.41
N TYR A 30 4.38 3.69 2.75
CA TYR A 30 3.05 3.14 2.97
C TYR A 30 2.51 2.63 1.64
N GLU A 31 1.68 1.60 1.74
CA GLU A 31 1.03 1.04 0.56
C GLU A 31 -0.44 0.82 0.83
N TYR A 32 -1.22 0.79 -0.22
CA TYR A 32 -2.59 0.31 -0.12
C TYR A 32 -2.75 -0.92 -0.99
N ILE A 33 -3.65 -1.79 -0.57
CA ILE A 33 -4.00 -2.98 -1.33
C ILE A 33 -5.51 -3.12 -1.27
N ILE A 34 -6.13 -3.38 -2.41
CA ILE A 34 -7.57 -3.57 -2.49
C ILE A 34 -7.84 -5.02 -2.84
N TYR A 35 -8.65 -5.66 -2.02
CA TYR A 35 -9.05 -7.06 -2.20
C TYR A 35 -10.52 -7.14 -2.57
N ASP A 36 -10.86 -8.15 -3.34
CA ASP A 36 -12.26 -8.43 -3.64
C ASP A 36 -12.89 -9.27 -2.52
N GLY A 37 -14.16 -9.66 -2.71
CA GLY A 37 -14.88 -10.46 -1.72
C GLY A 37 -14.30 -11.85 -1.48
N GLU A 38 -13.44 -12.30 -2.38
CA GLU A 38 -12.79 -13.61 -2.26
C GLU A 38 -11.39 -13.50 -1.67
N GLY A 39 -10.95 -12.28 -1.37
CA GLY A 39 -9.62 -12.05 -0.81
C GLY A 39 -8.53 -11.98 -1.85
N ILE A 40 -8.88 -11.81 -3.11
CA ILE A 40 -7.91 -11.68 -4.20
C ILE A 40 -7.56 -10.22 -4.39
N GLU A 41 -6.27 -9.92 -4.49
CA GLU A 41 -5.80 -8.57 -4.73
C GLU A 41 -6.19 -8.12 -6.13
N VAL A 42 -6.93 -7.03 -6.22
CA VAL A 42 -7.37 -6.47 -7.50
C VAL A 42 -6.65 -5.17 -7.85
N ALA A 43 -6.08 -4.49 -6.87
CA ALA A 43 -5.31 -3.28 -7.09
C ALA A 43 -4.40 -3.03 -5.90
N GLY A 44 -3.36 -2.26 -6.12
CA GLY A 44 -2.45 -1.89 -5.05
C GLY A 44 -1.39 -0.93 -5.57
N MET A 45 -0.81 -0.15 -4.66
CA MET A 45 0.30 0.74 -4.99
C MET A 45 1.06 1.08 -3.73
N ASP A 46 2.36 1.29 -3.87
CA ASP A 46 3.23 1.63 -2.75
C ASP A 46 3.98 2.94 -3.03
N GLY A 47 4.88 3.29 -2.12
CA GLY A 47 5.70 4.48 -2.29
C GLY A 47 5.11 5.76 -1.75
N TYR A 48 4.09 5.67 -0.90
CA TYR A 48 3.50 6.85 -0.27
C TYR A 48 4.29 7.22 0.98
N ASP A 49 4.43 8.50 1.23
CA ASP A 49 5.20 9.00 2.37
C ASP A 49 4.45 8.89 3.69
N THR A 50 3.13 8.96 3.66
CA THR A 50 2.31 8.89 4.87
C THR A 50 1.15 7.92 4.68
N GLU A 51 0.65 7.42 5.81
CA GLU A 51 -0.53 6.56 5.81
C GLU A 51 -1.73 7.27 5.21
N GLU A 52 -1.89 8.55 5.52
CA GLU A 52 -2.99 9.34 5.00
C GLU A 52 -2.96 9.41 3.48
N GLU A 53 -1.77 9.63 2.91
CA GLU A 53 -1.62 9.67 1.46
C GLU A 53 -1.97 8.33 0.81
N ALA A 54 -1.50 7.24 1.40
CA ALA A 54 -1.82 5.91 0.91
C ALA A 54 -3.31 5.64 0.99
N ARG A 55 -3.92 6.03 2.10
CA ARG A 55 -5.36 5.84 2.29
C ARG A 55 -6.17 6.63 1.28
N LYS A 56 -5.85 7.92 1.09
CA LYS A 56 -6.55 8.74 0.11
C LYS A 56 -6.43 8.17 -1.29
N ALA A 57 -5.25 7.74 -1.67
CA ALA A 57 -5.03 7.14 -2.98
C ALA A 57 -5.81 5.83 -3.12
N GLY A 58 -5.81 5.02 -2.05
CA GLY A 58 -6.55 3.77 -2.03
C GLY A 58 -8.06 3.98 -2.13
N GLU A 59 -8.57 4.96 -1.40
CA GLU A 59 -10.00 5.28 -1.45
C GLU A 59 -10.42 5.76 -2.83
N LYS A 60 -9.58 6.58 -3.43
CA LYS A 60 -9.83 7.05 -4.79
C LYS A 60 -9.88 5.89 -5.77
N ARG A 61 -8.93 4.98 -5.66
CA ARG A 61 -8.89 3.81 -6.52
C ARG A 61 -10.07 2.88 -6.28
N LEU A 62 -10.41 2.69 -5.01
CA LEU A 62 -11.56 1.88 -4.63
C LEU A 62 -12.84 2.41 -5.28
N LYS A 63 -13.03 3.71 -5.20
CA LYS A 63 -14.20 4.35 -5.81
C LYS A 63 -14.22 4.14 -7.32
N GLN A 64 -13.06 4.27 -7.97
CA GLN A 64 -12.96 4.04 -9.40
C GLN A 64 -13.35 2.60 -9.77
N LEU A 65 -12.90 1.65 -8.97
CA LEU A 65 -13.22 0.24 -9.21
C LEU A 65 -14.69 -0.06 -8.98
N GLU A 66 -15.30 0.59 -7.99
CA GLU A 66 -16.71 0.41 -7.72
C GLU A 66 -17.59 1.03 -8.82
N GLU A 67 -17.16 2.11 -9.42
CA GLU A 67 -17.87 2.77 -10.49
C GLU A 67 -17.75 2.03 -11.82
N ARG A 68 -16.72 1.20 -11.95
CA ARG A 68 -16.53 0.38 -13.14
C ARG A 68 -17.35 -0.89 -13.05
N LYS A 69 -18.23 -1.03 -13.96
CA LYS A 69 -19.03 -2.26 -14.07
C LYS A 69 -18.53 -3.11 -15.22
#